data_94e763c89c024bbd8aef302b6c428ed4
#
_entry.id   94e763c89c024bbd8aef302b6c428ed4
#
_cell.length_a   1.000
_cell.length_b   1.000
_cell.length_c   1.000
_cell.angle_alpha   90.00
_cell.angle_beta   90.00
_cell.angle_gamma   90.00
#
_symmetry.space_group_name_H-M   'P 1'
#
loop_
_entity.id
_entity.type
_entity.pdbx_description
1 polymer ?
#
loop_
_entity_poly.entity_id
_entity_poly.type
_entity_poly.pdbx_seq_one_letter_code
_entity_poly.pdbx_strand_id
1 'polypeptide(L)'
;MVDNWNAMTGLNSILSQSTTIVTRKTGNEYVLVPITNNIADMNSVYTLNETGAFIWELIDGKRSIEEIIIKLTNEYDIDKQNAESDVFTFIENMSKYLIIR
;
A
#
# COMPACT_ATOMS: atom_id res chain seq x y z
N MET A 1 7.04 -18.72 13.22
CA MET A 1 5.93 -18.00 13.82
C MET A 1 5.10 -17.34 12.75
N VAL A 2 3.82 -17.43 12.87
CA VAL A 2 2.95 -16.74 11.93
C VAL A 2 2.99 -15.25 12.23
N ASP A 3 3.17 -14.45 11.20
CA ASP A 3 3.10 -13.01 11.36
C ASP A 3 1.69 -12.63 11.78
N ASN A 4 1.59 -11.79 12.81
CA ASN A 4 0.29 -11.38 13.30
C ASN A 4 -0.51 -10.65 12.22
N TRP A 5 0.16 -9.92 11.35
CA TRP A 5 -0.55 -9.22 10.29
C TRP A 5 -1.24 -10.21 9.34
N ASN A 6 -0.61 -11.36 9.07
CA ASN A 6 -1.23 -12.40 8.23
C ASN A 6 -2.45 -13.01 8.90
N ALA A 7 -2.40 -13.19 10.20
CA ALA A 7 -3.53 -13.72 10.94
C ALA A 7 -4.67 -12.71 11.04
N MET A 8 -4.34 -11.42 11.05
CA MET A 8 -5.31 -10.35 11.23
C MET A 8 -5.75 -9.70 9.92
N THR A 9 -4.99 -9.93 8.84
CA THR A 9 -5.23 -9.28 7.56
C THR A 9 -5.68 -10.33 6.55
N GLY A 10 -6.98 -10.39 6.31
CA GLY A 10 -7.53 -11.30 5.32
C GLY A 10 -8.08 -10.55 4.13
N LEU A 11 -8.66 -11.29 3.19
CA LEU A 11 -9.20 -10.70 1.96
C LEU A 11 -10.32 -9.70 2.22
N ASN A 12 -11.02 -9.84 3.35
CA ASN A 12 -12.10 -8.93 3.71
C ASN A 12 -11.62 -7.72 4.50
N SER A 13 -10.34 -7.65 4.81
CA SER A 13 -9.81 -6.54 5.58
C SER A 13 -9.83 -5.25 4.78
N ILE A 14 -10.13 -4.16 5.45
CA ILE A 14 -10.15 -2.83 4.86
C ILE A 14 -9.06 -2.01 5.54
N LEU A 15 -8.11 -1.55 4.75
CA LEU A 15 -6.96 -0.82 5.26
C LEU A 15 -7.05 0.65 4.90
N SER A 16 -6.40 1.48 5.69
CA SER A 16 -6.33 2.93 5.46
C SER A 16 -4.89 3.37 5.44
N GLN A 17 -4.64 4.45 4.70
CA GLN A 17 -3.34 5.09 4.72
C GLN A 17 -3.12 5.79 6.05
N SER A 18 -1.87 5.80 6.52
CA SER A 18 -1.55 6.56 7.72
C SER A 18 -1.72 8.05 7.46
N THR A 19 -2.27 8.77 8.41
CA THR A 19 -2.47 10.22 8.28
C THR A 19 -1.17 11.00 8.39
N THR A 20 -0.08 10.33 8.80
CA THR A 20 1.23 10.97 8.92
C THR A 20 2.07 10.82 7.66
N ILE A 21 1.48 10.33 6.58
CA ILE A 21 2.17 10.14 5.31
C ILE A 21 1.59 11.10 4.29
N VAL A 22 2.48 11.83 3.63
CA VAL A 22 2.10 12.72 2.52
C VAL A 22 2.56 12.07 1.22
N THR A 23 1.68 12.08 0.22
CA THR A 23 1.98 11.55 -1.09
C THR A 23 2.44 12.68 -2.00
N ARG A 24 3.53 12.44 -2.73
CA ARG A 24 4.02 13.38 -3.75
C ARG A 24 4.17 12.66 -5.07
N LYS A 25 3.56 13.21 -6.10
CA LYS A 25 3.68 12.69 -7.46
C LYS A 25 4.42 13.71 -8.29
N THR A 26 5.59 13.36 -8.78
CA THR A 26 6.44 14.26 -9.55
C THR A 26 6.87 13.52 -10.83
N GLY A 27 6.37 13.97 -11.99
CA GLY A 27 6.70 13.29 -13.23
C GLY A 27 6.31 11.82 -13.18
N ASN A 28 7.30 10.95 -13.29
CA ASN A 28 7.07 9.50 -13.22
C ASN A 28 7.28 8.93 -11.82
N GLU A 29 7.56 9.78 -10.85
CA GLU A 29 7.82 9.32 -9.50
C GLU A 29 6.60 9.48 -8.61
N TYR A 30 6.38 8.50 -7.76
CA TYR A 30 5.33 8.51 -6.76
C TYR A 30 6.00 8.22 -5.43
N VAL A 31 5.99 9.21 -4.54
CA VAL A 31 6.80 9.16 -3.33
C VAL A 31 5.92 9.33 -2.10
N LEU A 32 6.16 8.51 -1.09
CA LEU A 32 5.52 8.62 0.22
C LEU A 32 6.51 9.29 1.16
N VAL A 33 6.09 10.38 1.79
CA VAL A 33 6.94 11.16 2.67
C VAL A 33 6.33 11.16 4.08
N PRO A 34 7.02 10.58 5.07
CA PRO A 34 6.51 10.63 6.43
C PRO A 34 6.66 12.02 7.03
N ILE A 35 5.68 12.40 7.83
CA ILE A 35 5.69 13.67 8.53
C ILE A 35 5.85 13.37 10.02
N THR A 36 6.89 13.91 10.64
CA THR A 36 7.17 13.75 12.05
C THR A 36 7.28 15.14 12.67
N ASN A 37 6.49 15.40 13.71
CA ASN A 37 6.47 16.70 14.39
C ASN A 37 6.23 17.86 13.41
N ASN A 38 5.33 17.64 12.45
CA ASN A 38 4.97 18.60 11.41
C ASN A 38 6.11 18.92 10.45
N ILE A 39 7.13 18.08 10.42
CA ILE A 39 8.27 18.24 9.51
C ILE A 39 8.39 17.01 8.62
N ALA A 40 8.54 17.23 7.33
CA ALA A 40 8.73 16.13 6.39
C ALA A 40 10.09 15.48 6.61
N ASP A 41 10.09 14.16 6.78
CA ASP A 41 11.32 13.39 6.93
C ASP A 41 11.78 12.93 5.56
N MET A 42 12.61 13.73 4.93
CA MET A 42 13.09 13.44 3.58
C MET A 42 14.13 12.33 3.55
N ASN A 43 14.61 11.89 4.70
CA ASN A 43 15.54 10.75 4.77
C ASN A 43 14.83 9.41 4.79
N SER A 44 13.52 9.42 4.98
CA SER A 44 12.72 8.20 5.09
C SER A 44 11.67 8.10 4.00
N VAL A 45 11.89 8.75 2.88
CA VAL A 45 10.93 8.69 1.77
C VAL A 45 10.92 7.28 1.17
N TYR A 46 9.76 6.88 0.70
CA TYR A 46 9.56 5.58 0.05
C TYR A 46 9.03 5.81 -1.35
N THR A 47 9.79 5.37 -2.34
CA THR A 47 9.41 5.55 -3.74
C THR A 47 8.65 4.33 -4.22
N LEU A 48 7.50 4.55 -4.83
CA LEU A 48 6.65 3.49 -5.36
C LEU A 48 6.81 3.38 -6.87
N ASN A 49 6.81 2.16 -7.38
CA ASN A 49 6.68 1.95 -8.81
C ASN A 49 5.21 2.10 -9.20
N GLU A 50 4.92 1.93 -10.48
CA GLU A 50 3.57 2.13 -11.01
C GLU A 50 2.55 1.23 -10.32
N THR A 51 2.87 -0.04 -10.16
CA THR A 51 1.97 -1.01 -9.52
C THR A 51 1.76 -0.65 -8.05
N GLY A 52 2.84 -0.31 -7.35
CA GLY A 52 2.74 0.09 -5.96
C GLY A 52 1.90 1.34 -5.77
N ALA A 53 2.04 2.31 -6.67
CA ALA A 53 1.24 3.53 -6.60
C ALA A 53 -0.23 3.22 -6.82
N PHE A 54 -0.54 2.32 -7.74
CA PHE A 54 -1.91 1.92 -8.00
C PHE A 54 -2.54 1.28 -6.76
N ILE A 55 -1.82 0.35 -6.13
CA ILE A 55 -2.29 -0.30 -4.91
C ILE A 55 -2.47 0.71 -3.79
N TRP A 56 -1.50 1.60 -3.63
CA TRP A 56 -1.54 2.61 -2.58
C TRP A 56 -2.79 3.48 -2.66
N GLU A 57 -3.15 3.91 -3.88
CA GLU A 57 -4.31 4.77 -4.06
C GLU A 57 -5.63 4.06 -3.75
N LEU A 58 -5.63 2.73 -3.82
CA LEU A 58 -6.82 1.94 -3.51
C LEU A 58 -6.94 1.63 -2.02
N ILE A 59 -5.91 1.90 -1.23
CA ILE A 59 -5.96 1.73 0.23
C ILE A 59 -6.58 3.01 0.81
N ASP A 60 -7.88 3.10 0.75
CA ASP A 60 -8.61 4.33 1.06
C ASP A 60 -9.55 4.21 2.24
N GLY A 61 -9.50 3.11 2.97
CA GLY A 61 -10.39 2.89 4.11
C GLY A 61 -11.77 2.42 3.71
N LYS A 62 -11.99 2.12 2.42
CA LYS A 62 -13.31 1.73 1.92
C LYS A 62 -13.30 0.42 1.16
N ARG A 63 -12.18 0.08 0.52
CA ARG A 63 -12.07 -1.13 -0.27
C ARG A 63 -11.40 -2.23 0.53
N SER A 64 -11.92 -3.46 0.38
CA SER A 64 -11.27 -4.62 0.95
C SER A 64 -10.05 -4.99 0.12
N ILE A 65 -9.17 -5.81 0.72
CA ILE A 65 -7.99 -6.30 0.00
C ILE A 65 -8.41 -7.07 -1.24
N GLU A 66 -9.48 -7.86 -1.15
CA GLU A 66 -9.98 -8.60 -2.31
C GLU A 66 -10.38 -7.66 -3.45
N GLU A 67 -11.04 -6.56 -3.12
CA GLU A 67 -11.42 -5.59 -4.14
C GLU A 67 -10.21 -4.94 -4.80
N ILE A 68 -9.16 -4.70 -4.02
CA ILE A 68 -7.91 -4.15 -4.55
C ILE A 68 -7.28 -5.15 -5.52
N ILE A 69 -7.25 -6.42 -5.14
CA ILE A 69 -6.71 -7.48 -6.00
C ILE A 69 -7.46 -7.55 -7.32
N ILE A 70 -8.79 -7.51 -7.25
CA ILE A 70 -9.62 -7.58 -8.46
C ILE A 70 -9.34 -6.38 -9.37
N LYS A 71 -9.25 -5.19 -8.81
CA LYS A 71 -8.94 -4.00 -9.60
C LYS A 71 -7.56 -4.09 -10.23
N LEU A 72 -6.60 -4.66 -9.53
CA LEU A 72 -5.25 -4.82 -10.06
C LEU A 72 -5.23 -5.77 -11.24
N THR A 73 -5.96 -6.89 -11.16
CA THR A 73 -6.03 -7.84 -12.27
C THR A 73 -6.67 -7.22 -13.50
N ASN A 74 -7.65 -6.35 -13.30
CA ASN A 74 -8.35 -5.69 -14.40
C ASN A 74 -7.49 -4.62 -15.07
N GLU A 75 -6.67 -3.94 -14.27
CA GLU A 75 -5.87 -2.82 -14.80
C GLU A 75 -4.63 -3.31 -15.54
N TYR A 76 -3.97 -4.36 -15.05
CA TYR A 76 -2.66 -4.76 -15.53
C TYR A 76 -2.64 -6.12 -16.21
N ASP A 77 -3.78 -6.75 -16.39
CA ASP A 77 -3.89 -8.03 -17.08
C ASP A 77 -2.95 -9.08 -16.50
N ILE A 78 -2.88 -9.16 -15.18
CA ILE A 78 -2.11 -10.18 -14.48
C ILE A 78 -3.09 -11.16 -13.86
N ASP A 79 -2.64 -12.41 -13.65
CA ASP A 79 -3.53 -13.40 -13.06
C ASP A 79 -3.76 -13.10 -11.58
N LYS A 80 -4.83 -13.69 -11.04
CA LYS A 80 -5.25 -13.39 -9.67
C LYS A 80 -4.21 -13.81 -8.65
N GLN A 81 -3.51 -14.91 -8.87
CA GLN A 81 -2.52 -15.41 -7.93
C GLN A 81 -1.35 -14.43 -7.82
N ASN A 82 -0.86 -13.92 -8.93
CA ASN A 82 0.23 -12.96 -8.92
C ASN A 82 -0.22 -11.62 -8.37
N ALA A 83 -1.43 -11.18 -8.69
CA ALA A 83 -1.97 -9.94 -8.13
C ALA A 83 -2.09 -10.05 -6.62
N GLU A 84 -2.58 -11.17 -6.12
CA GLU A 84 -2.71 -11.40 -4.69
C GLU A 84 -1.36 -11.34 -4.00
N SER A 85 -0.36 -12.01 -4.58
CA SER A 85 0.99 -11.99 -4.04
C SER A 85 1.56 -10.57 -4.01
N ASP A 86 1.35 -9.81 -5.07
CA ASP A 86 1.85 -8.44 -5.15
C ASP A 86 1.20 -7.54 -4.10
N VAL A 87 -0.12 -7.66 -3.93
CA VAL A 87 -0.84 -6.86 -2.97
C VAL A 87 -0.40 -7.18 -1.54
N PHE A 88 -0.33 -8.47 -1.20
CA PHE A 88 0.09 -8.84 0.15
C PHE A 88 1.55 -8.48 0.44
N THR A 89 2.43 -8.60 -0.54
CA THR A 89 3.82 -8.17 -0.38
C THR A 89 3.89 -6.67 -0.14
N PHE A 90 3.11 -5.91 -0.90
CA PHE A 90 3.06 -4.47 -0.73
C PHE A 90 2.58 -4.10 0.68
N ILE A 91 1.48 -4.73 1.12
CA ILE A 91 0.92 -4.45 2.43
C ILE A 91 1.91 -4.81 3.53
N GLU A 92 2.59 -5.94 3.40
CA GLU A 92 3.59 -6.34 4.38
C GLU A 92 4.71 -5.32 4.48
N ASN A 93 5.22 -4.87 3.34
CA ASN A 93 6.29 -3.87 3.33
C ASN A 93 5.83 -2.54 3.93
N MET A 94 4.62 -2.10 3.59
CA MET A 94 4.10 -0.84 4.12
C MET A 94 3.85 -0.93 5.61
N SER A 95 3.39 -2.08 6.10
CA SER A 95 3.14 -2.27 7.52
C SER A 95 4.41 -2.19 8.36
N LYS A 96 5.53 -2.64 7.80
CA LYS A 96 6.82 -2.54 8.50
C LYS A 96 7.21 -1.11 8.80
N TYR A 97 6.76 -0.17 7.99
CA TYR A 97 7.07 1.24 8.15
C TYR A 97 5.92 2.02 8.77
N LEU A 98 4.91 1.32 9.28
CA LEU A 98 3.72 1.92 9.91
C LEU A 98 3.02 2.91 8.98
N ILE A 99 3.04 2.66 7.69
CA ILE A 99 2.42 3.53 6.68
C ILE A 99 0.96 3.18 6.48
N ILE A 100 0.59 1.94 6.77
CA ILE A 100 -0.78 1.44 6.64
C ILE A 100 -1.32 1.11 8.02
N ARG A 101 -2.58 1.41 8.21
CA ARG A 101 -3.30 1.07 9.44
C ARG A 101 -4.28 -0.07 9.19
#